data_39db76ddd962ec940093125054a39a39
#
_entry.id   39db76ddd962ec940093125054a39a39
#
_cell.length_a   1.000
_cell.length_b   1.000
_cell.length_c   1.000
_cell.angle_alpha   90.00
_cell.angle_beta   90.00
_cell.angle_gamma   90.00
#
_symmetry.space_group_name_H-M   'P 1'
#
loop_
_entity.id
_entity.type
_entity.pdbx_description
1 polymer ?
#
loop_
_entity_poly.entity_id
_entity_poly.type
_entity_poly.pdbx_seq_one_letter_code
_entity_poly.pdbx_strand_id
1 'polypeptide(L)'
;MRRRYISLVLRGTRDQIANIHWITEKAQEFQENIYFCFLDYAKAFDGVDHSKLWKILKEMGITDHLTCLLRNLYAGQEATVRTGHGTTDWFQIWKGVHQVCILSPCLFNLYADYIMQNAGLDEAQVRIKIARRNINNLRYADDTTLMAESKVELKSLLMKVKEWKSWLKTQYSEN
;
A
#
# COMPACT_ATOMS: atom_id res chain seq x y z
N MET A 1 9.76 -2.31 -21.52
CA MET A 1 10.08 -0.96 -20.97
C MET A 1 9.94 -1.05 -19.44
N ARG A 2 11.03 -1.09 -18.67
CA ARG A 2 10.96 -1.20 -17.21
C ARG A 2 10.49 0.12 -16.62
N ARG A 3 9.25 0.20 -16.18
CA ARG A 3 8.72 1.35 -15.44
C ARG A 3 9.45 1.43 -14.11
N ARG A 4 10.14 2.52 -13.88
CA ARG A 4 10.75 2.81 -12.58
C ARG A 4 9.64 3.29 -11.64
N TYR A 5 9.06 2.35 -10.91
CA TYR A 5 8.26 2.69 -9.75
C TYR A 5 9.21 3.32 -8.73
N ILE A 6 8.93 4.54 -8.34
CA ILE A 6 9.59 5.13 -7.17
C ILE A 6 8.81 4.64 -5.93
N SER A 7 8.73 3.32 -5.76
CA SER A 7 8.47 2.74 -4.47
C SER A 7 9.77 2.87 -3.68
N LEU A 8 9.83 3.86 -2.82
CA LEU A 8 10.97 4.14 -1.97
C LEU A 8 10.99 3.18 -0.77
N VAL A 9 11.08 1.89 -1.04
CA VAL A 9 11.03 0.79 -0.07
C VAL A 9 12.16 0.85 0.98
N LEU A 10 13.17 1.70 0.78
CA LEU A 10 14.36 1.76 1.65
C LEU A 10 14.67 3.15 2.21
N ARG A 11 13.76 4.11 2.09
CA ARG A 11 13.96 5.44 2.66
C ARG A 11 13.18 5.58 3.96
N GLY A 12 13.83 6.15 4.96
CA GLY A 12 13.23 6.37 6.27
C GLY A 12 12.15 7.46 6.26
N THR A 13 11.45 7.62 7.36
CA THR A 13 10.42 8.67 7.58
C THR A 13 10.95 10.08 7.25
N ARG A 14 12.22 10.34 7.54
CA ARG A 14 12.91 11.61 7.20
C ARG A 14 12.88 11.92 5.71
N ASP A 15 13.08 10.91 4.87
CA ASP A 15 13.10 11.10 3.42
C ASP A 15 11.70 11.39 2.88
N GLN A 16 10.67 10.81 3.49
CA GLN A 16 9.28 11.09 3.12
C GLN A 16 8.87 12.52 3.50
N ILE A 17 9.27 12.97 4.67
CA ILE A 17 9.08 14.37 5.10
C ILE A 17 9.81 15.31 4.13
N ALA A 18 11.06 15.00 3.78
CA ALA A 18 11.83 15.78 2.82
C ALA A 18 11.18 15.81 1.41
N ASN A 19 10.60 14.70 0.98
CA ASN A 19 9.86 14.65 -0.29
C ASN A 19 8.63 15.56 -0.27
N ILE A 20 7.82 15.52 0.79
CA ILE A 20 6.64 16.39 0.94
C ILE A 20 7.07 17.86 0.97
N HIS A 21 8.13 18.18 1.72
CA HIS A 21 8.67 19.52 1.81
C HIS A 21 9.14 20.02 0.43
N TRP A 22 9.93 19.22 -0.28
CA TRP A 22 10.38 19.53 -1.62
C TRP A 22 9.23 19.73 -2.63
N ILE A 23 8.20 18.89 -2.56
CA ILE A 23 7.00 19.01 -3.40
C ILE A 23 6.29 20.34 -3.12
N THR A 24 6.14 20.69 -1.83
CA THR A 24 5.48 21.94 -1.41
C THR A 24 6.28 23.17 -1.85
N GLU A 25 7.60 23.16 -1.69
CA GLU A 25 8.47 24.24 -2.17
C GLU A 25 8.37 24.43 -3.68
N LYS A 26 8.40 23.31 -4.43
CA LYS A 26 8.28 23.39 -5.89
C LYS A 26 6.91 23.88 -6.34
N ALA A 27 5.84 23.50 -5.66
CA ALA A 27 4.51 24.01 -5.94
C ALA A 27 4.43 25.54 -5.71
N GLN A 28 5.03 26.03 -4.65
CA GLN A 28 5.12 27.47 -4.38
C GLN A 28 5.95 28.20 -5.44
N GLU A 29 7.09 27.63 -5.84
CA GLU A 29 7.95 28.18 -6.88
C GLU A 29 7.21 28.34 -8.23
N PHE A 30 6.39 27.33 -8.59
CA PHE A 30 5.61 27.35 -9.83
C PHE A 30 4.21 27.96 -9.67
N GLN A 31 3.84 28.45 -8.49
CA GLN A 31 2.52 29.01 -8.16
C GLN A 31 1.36 28.02 -8.43
N GLU A 32 1.61 26.73 -8.23
CA GLU A 32 0.63 25.68 -8.41
C GLU A 32 -0.03 25.30 -7.07
N ASN A 33 -1.33 25.07 -7.09
CA ASN A 33 -2.04 24.58 -5.92
C ASN A 33 -1.85 23.08 -5.77
N ILE A 34 -1.47 22.63 -4.57
CA ILE A 34 -1.41 21.22 -4.24
C ILE A 34 -2.29 20.92 -3.03
N TYR A 35 -3.08 19.87 -3.16
CA TYR A 35 -3.92 19.32 -2.11
C TYR A 35 -3.40 17.95 -1.71
N PHE A 36 -3.24 17.74 -0.41
CA PHE A 36 -2.80 16.47 0.17
C PHE A 36 -3.95 15.76 0.87
N CYS A 37 -4.00 14.43 0.75
CA CYS A 37 -4.85 13.57 1.54
C CYS A 37 -4.00 12.44 2.13
N PHE A 38 -3.88 12.41 3.44
CA PHE A 38 -3.20 11.35 4.16
C PHE A 38 -4.17 10.20 4.42
N LEU A 39 -3.79 9.00 3.99
CA LEU A 39 -4.55 7.78 4.19
C LEU A 39 -3.88 6.97 5.28
N ASP A 40 -4.59 6.77 6.35
CA ASP A 40 -4.25 5.82 7.41
C ASP A 40 -5.07 4.53 7.20
N TYR A 41 -4.39 3.41 7.08
CA TYR A 41 -5.04 2.11 6.92
C TYR A 41 -5.28 1.49 8.30
N ALA A 42 -6.51 1.54 8.79
CA ALA A 42 -6.85 0.84 10.02
C ALA A 42 -6.43 -0.64 9.93
N LYS A 43 -5.53 -1.07 10.80
CA LYS A 43 -4.97 -2.44 10.82
C LYS A 43 -4.38 -2.87 9.47
N ALA A 44 -3.53 -2.03 8.89
CA ALA A 44 -2.94 -2.23 7.56
C ALA A 44 -2.35 -3.65 7.41
N PHE A 45 -1.44 -4.00 8.29
CA PHE A 45 -0.74 -5.30 8.26
C PHE A 45 -1.67 -6.47 8.60
N ASP A 46 -2.59 -6.31 9.54
CA ASP A 46 -3.54 -7.36 9.96
C ASP A 46 -4.62 -7.61 8.89
N GLY A 47 -4.86 -6.63 8.01
CA GLY A 47 -5.88 -6.69 6.97
C GLY A 47 -5.45 -7.40 5.69
N VAL A 48 -4.19 -7.82 5.56
CA VAL A 48 -3.68 -8.49 4.35
C VAL A 48 -4.15 -9.93 4.31
N ASP A 49 -4.97 -10.27 3.35
CA ASP A 49 -5.44 -11.64 3.12
C ASP A 49 -4.34 -12.45 2.40
N HIS A 50 -3.96 -13.59 2.96
CA HIS A 50 -2.88 -14.43 2.43
C HIS A 50 -3.20 -14.95 1.02
N SER A 51 -4.42 -15.42 0.77
CA SER A 51 -4.82 -15.95 -0.53
C SER A 51 -4.71 -14.89 -1.64
N LYS A 52 -5.11 -13.66 -1.31
CA LYS A 52 -5.01 -12.50 -2.22
C LYS A 52 -3.57 -12.09 -2.43
N LEU A 53 -2.78 -12.05 -1.36
CA LEU A 53 -1.37 -11.69 -1.44
C LEU A 53 -0.63 -12.59 -2.42
N TRP A 54 -0.82 -13.92 -2.33
CA TRP A 54 -0.15 -14.86 -3.24
C TRP A 54 -0.56 -14.69 -4.70
N LYS A 55 -1.83 -14.39 -4.96
CA LYS A 55 -2.30 -14.06 -6.31
C LYS A 55 -1.66 -12.79 -6.84
N ILE A 56 -1.67 -11.74 -6.03
CA ILE A 56 -1.08 -10.45 -6.37
C ILE A 56 0.40 -10.59 -6.70
N LEU A 57 1.17 -11.30 -5.87
CA LEU A 57 2.59 -11.52 -6.12
C LEU A 57 2.83 -12.23 -7.45
N LYS A 58 2.00 -13.22 -7.79
CA LYS A 58 2.07 -13.93 -9.06
C LYS A 58 1.75 -13.01 -10.25
N GLU A 59 0.69 -12.21 -10.16
CA GLU A 59 0.30 -11.26 -11.19
C GLU A 59 1.33 -10.14 -11.40
N MET A 60 2.04 -9.76 -10.34
CA MET A 60 3.18 -8.84 -10.41
C MET A 60 4.46 -9.46 -10.97
N GLY A 61 4.44 -10.74 -11.33
CA GLY A 61 5.57 -11.44 -11.93
C GLY A 61 6.62 -11.94 -10.94
N ILE A 62 6.28 -12.04 -9.66
CA ILE A 62 7.14 -12.70 -8.66
C ILE A 62 7.15 -14.20 -8.97
N THR A 63 8.34 -14.79 -8.98
CA THR A 63 8.53 -16.19 -9.34
C THR A 63 7.74 -17.13 -8.43
N ASP A 64 7.23 -18.24 -9.01
CA ASP A 64 6.47 -19.25 -8.24
C ASP A 64 7.31 -19.85 -7.10
N HIS A 65 8.63 -19.99 -7.29
CA HIS A 65 9.53 -20.47 -6.24
C HIS A 65 9.53 -19.53 -5.02
N LEU A 66 9.70 -18.23 -5.23
CA LEU A 66 9.70 -17.25 -4.14
C LEU A 66 8.32 -17.14 -3.48
N THR A 67 7.25 -17.17 -4.28
CA THR A 67 5.89 -17.16 -3.76
C THR A 67 5.61 -18.41 -2.91
N CYS A 68 6.11 -19.58 -3.30
CA CYS A 68 6.01 -20.82 -2.54
C CYS A 68 6.75 -20.72 -1.20
N LEU A 69 7.97 -20.19 -1.20
CA LEU A 69 8.73 -19.96 0.05
C LEU A 69 7.98 -19.05 1.01
N LEU A 70 7.43 -17.94 0.51
CA LEU A 70 6.63 -17.03 1.33
C LEU A 70 5.36 -17.70 1.87
N ARG A 71 4.64 -18.48 1.04
CA ARG A 71 3.48 -19.25 1.48
C ARG A 71 3.83 -20.21 2.61
N ASN A 72 4.95 -20.93 2.49
CA ASN A 72 5.40 -21.86 3.53
C ASN A 72 5.75 -21.12 4.83
N LEU A 73 6.30 -19.91 4.75
CA LEU A 73 6.60 -19.09 5.92
C LEU A 73 5.33 -18.70 6.70
N TYR A 74 4.20 -18.51 5.99
CA TYR A 74 2.92 -18.13 6.56
C TYR A 74 1.96 -19.31 6.76
N ALA A 75 2.31 -20.52 6.30
CA ALA A 75 1.47 -21.71 6.44
C ALA A 75 1.45 -22.22 7.87
N GLY A 76 0.28 -22.60 8.35
CA GLY A 76 0.11 -23.25 9.67
C GLY A 76 0.45 -22.36 10.85
N GLN A 77 0.44 -21.04 10.69
CA GLN A 77 0.68 -20.13 11.81
C GLN A 77 -0.50 -20.13 12.76
N GLU A 78 -0.19 -20.26 14.03
CA GLU A 78 -1.15 -20.27 15.12
C GLU A 78 -0.79 -19.19 16.14
N ALA A 79 -1.79 -18.67 16.81
CA ALA A 79 -1.61 -17.69 17.88
C ALA A 79 -2.49 -18.02 19.07
N THR A 80 -2.09 -17.51 20.22
CA THR A 80 -2.86 -17.49 21.44
C THR A 80 -2.75 -16.10 22.06
N VAL A 81 -3.79 -15.65 22.74
CA VAL A 81 -3.83 -14.33 23.38
C VAL A 81 -3.82 -14.51 24.88
N ARG A 82 -2.87 -13.84 25.55
CA ARG A 82 -2.84 -13.78 27.01
C ARG A 82 -3.72 -12.63 27.48
N THR A 83 -4.73 -12.96 28.26
CA THR A 83 -5.65 -12.01 28.91
C THR A 83 -5.42 -11.96 30.41
N GLY A 84 -6.05 -11.02 31.12
CA GLY A 84 -6.04 -10.98 32.58
C GLY A 84 -6.71 -12.22 33.26
N HIS A 85 -7.48 -12.98 32.49
CA HIS A 85 -8.21 -14.17 32.96
C HIS A 85 -7.58 -15.50 32.50
N GLY A 86 -6.44 -15.47 31.84
CA GLY A 86 -5.75 -16.65 31.31
C GLY A 86 -5.34 -16.52 29.86
N THR A 87 -5.03 -17.65 29.26
CA THR A 87 -4.61 -17.73 27.82
C THR A 87 -5.75 -18.37 27.05
N THR A 88 -6.04 -17.84 25.86
CA THR A 88 -7.02 -18.44 24.94
C THR A 88 -6.51 -19.77 24.39
N ASP A 89 -7.41 -20.57 23.82
CA ASP A 89 -7.02 -21.68 22.94
C ASP A 89 -6.25 -21.20 21.74
N TRP A 90 -5.44 -22.09 21.18
CA TRP A 90 -4.72 -21.80 19.93
C TRP A 90 -5.69 -21.66 18.76
N PHE A 91 -5.50 -20.62 17.94
CA PHE A 91 -6.28 -20.40 16.74
C PHE A 91 -5.36 -20.13 15.55
N GLN A 92 -5.79 -20.55 14.37
CA GLN A 92 -5.02 -20.36 13.14
C GLN A 92 -5.13 -18.93 12.62
N ILE A 93 -4.02 -18.43 12.05
CA ILE A 93 -3.93 -17.10 11.46
C ILE A 93 -4.04 -17.24 9.95
N TRP A 94 -5.12 -16.70 9.39
CA TRP A 94 -5.40 -16.71 7.95
C TRP A 94 -5.14 -15.36 7.27
N LYS A 95 -4.89 -14.32 8.05
CA LYS A 95 -4.75 -12.94 7.60
C LYS A 95 -3.63 -12.25 8.34
N GLY A 96 -3.10 -11.23 7.71
CA GLY A 96 -2.09 -10.36 8.28
C GLY A 96 -0.67 -10.75 7.89
N VAL A 97 0.19 -9.75 7.91
CA VAL A 97 1.63 -9.92 7.82
C VAL A 97 2.24 -9.54 9.16
N HIS A 98 3.27 -10.27 9.57
CA HIS A 98 3.86 -10.10 10.89
C HIS A 98 4.33 -8.67 11.12
N GLN A 99 3.84 -8.04 12.19
CA GLN A 99 4.46 -6.81 12.69
C GLN A 99 5.88 -7.16 13.15
N VAL A 100 6.83 -6.25 12.98
CA VAL A 100 8.26 -6.47 13.34
C VAL A 100 9.04 -7.44 12.42
N CYS A 101 8.45 -8.00 11.38
CA CYS A 101 9.17 -8.79 10.39
C CYS A 101 9.71 -7.88 9.29
N ILE A 102 10.97 -8.05 8.90
CA ILE A 102 11.63 -7.26 7.84
C ILE A 102 10.94 -7.40 6.46
N LEU A 103 10.23 -8.52 6.21
CA LEU A 103 9.51 -8.80 4.98
C LEU A 103 8.14 -8.11 4.92
N SER A 104 7.51 -7.85 6.07
CA SER A 104 6.14 -7.39 6.14
C SER A 104 5.90 -6.02 5.49
N PRO A 105 6.77 -5.02 5.68
CA PRO A 105 6.64 -3.76 4.93
C PRO A 105 6.76 -3.96 3.41
N CYS A 106 7.64 -4.86 2.97
CA CYS A 106 7.80 -5.15 1.54
C CYS A 106 6.55 -5.83 0.96
N LEU A 107 5.99 -6.82 1.65
CA LEU A 107 4.78 -7.53 1.23
C LEU A 107 3.56 -6.59 1.23
N PHE A 108 3.43 -5.78 2.26
CA PHE A 108 2.37 -4.78 2.32
C PHE A 108 2.51 -3.74 1.20
N ASN A 109 3.71 -3.24 0.93
CA ASN A 109 3.95 -2.30 -0.16
C ASN A 109 3.58 -2.90 -1.52
N LEU A 110 3.95 -4.16 -1.81
CA LEU A 110 3.55 -4.85 -3.04
C LEU A 110 2.02 -4.98 -3.14
N TYR A 111 1.38 -5.33 -2.04
CA TYR A 111 -0.08 -5.40 -1.96
C TYR A 111 -0.75 -4.04 -2.21
N ALA A 112 -0.24 -2.98 -1.59
CA ALA A 112 -0.72 -1.61 -1.77
C ALA A 112 -0.43 -1.09 -3.20
N ASP A 113 0.75 -1.40 -3.77
CA ASP A 113 1.11 -1.07 -5.15
C ASP A 113 0.12 -1.66 -6.13
N TYR A 114 -0.21 -2.93 -5.97
CA TYR A 114 -1.19 -3.59 -6.81
C TYR A 114 -2.57 -2.90 -6.74
N ILE A 115 -3.02 -2.52 -5.54
CA ILE A 115 -4.27 -1.78 -5.36
C ILE A 115 -4.22 -0.45 -6.11
N MET A 116 -3.14 0.31 -5.98
CA MET A 116 -3.01 1.62 -6.60
C MET A 116 -2.93 1.54 -8.13
N GLN A 117 -2.21 0.55 -8.67
CA GLN A 117 -2.12 0.33 -10.11
C GLN A 117 -3.49 0.03 -10.72
N ASN A 118 -4.23 -0.87 -10.09
CA ASN A 118 -5.54 -1.27 -10.60
C ASN A 118 -6.63 -0.21 -10.36
N ALA A 119 -6.46 0.67 -9.37
CA ALA A 119 -7.30 1.85 -9.20
C ALA A 119 -7.06 2.92 -10.29
N GLY A 120 -6.15 2.68 -11.23
CA GLY A 120 -5.83 3.62 -12.32
C GLY A 120 -5.13 4.89 -11.85
N LEU A 121 -4.46 4.83 -10.70
CA LEU A 121 -3.75 5.97 -10.13
C LEU A 121 -2.37 6.19 -10.78
N ASP A 122 -1.88 5.20 -11.52
CA ASP A 122 -0.50 5.23 -12.04
C ASP A 122 -0.31 6.04 -13.32
N GLU A 123 -1.34 6.36 -14.10
CA GLU A 123 -0.98 6.69 -15.47
C GLU A 123 -1.63 7.86 -16.18
N ALA A 124 -2.81 8.31 -15.90
CA ALA A 124 -3.36 9.08 -16.99
C ALA A 124 -4.06 10.40 -16.67
N GLN A 125 -4.59 10.60 -15.50
CA GLN A 125 -5.58 11.67 -15.37
C GLN A 125 -5.31 12.72 -14.29
N VAL A 126 -4.43 12.45 -13.33
CA VAL A 126 -4.12 13.41 -12.28
C VAL A 126 -2.60 13.62 -12.22
N ARG A 127 -2.16 14.76 -12.70
CA ARG A 127 -0.74 15.01 -12.93
C ARG A 127 -0.30 16.27 -12.22
N ILE A 128 0.23 16.14 -11.02
CA ILE A 128 1.10 17.18 -10.53
C ILE A 128 2.43 17.04 -11.28
N LYS A 129 2.70 17.95 -12.19
CA LYS A 129 3.95 18.01 -12.95
C LYS A 129 4.99 18.83 -12.21
N ILE A 130 5.68 18.22 -11.27
CA ILE A 130 6.80 18.88 -10.62
C ILE A 130 8.11 18.44 -11.29
N ALA A 131 8.86 19.38 -11.85
CA ALA A 131 10.15 19.14 -12.51
C ALA A 131 10.08 18.02 -13.57
N ARG A 132 9.06 18.00 -14.42
CA ARG A 132 8.79 17.00 -15.48
C ARG A 132 8.48 15.58 -14.94
N ARG A 133 8.20 15.42 -13.68
CA ARG A 133 7.77 14.16 -13.08
C ARG A 133 6.31 14.26 -12.68
N ASN A 134 5.56 13.21 -13.01
CA ASN A 134 4.18 13.09 -12.55
C ASN A 134 4.21 12.42 -11.18
N ILE A 135 3.72 13.10 -10.16
CA ILE A 135 3.66 12.58 -8.78
C ILE A 135 2.21 12.76 -8.32
N ASN A 136 1.55 11.68 -7.96
CA ASN A 136 0.18 11.71 -7.43
C ASN A 136 0.04 10.99 -6.10
N ASN A 137 1.06 10.23 -5.70
CA ASN A 137 1.08 9.56 -4.39
C ASN A 137 2.50 9.37 -3.87
N LEU A 138 2.62 9.35 -2.56
CA LEU A 138 3.81 8.93 -1.81
C LEU A 138 3.39 7.83 -0.83
N ARG A 139 4.24 6.82 -0.66
CA ARG A 139 3.95 5.69 0.22
C ARG A 139 5.15 5.34 1.08
N TYR A 140 4.87 5.05 2.33
CA TYR A 140 5.86 4.56 3.28
C TYR A 140 5.18 3.59 4.26
N ALA A 141 5.51 2.31 4.16
CA ALA A 141 4.84 1.24 4.90
C ALA A 141 3.30 1.33 4.72
N ASP A 142 2.57 1.55 5.78
CA ASP A 142 1.11 1.70 5.80
C ASP A 142 0.63 3.15 5.55
N ASP A 143 1.53 4.12 5.59
CA ASP A 143 1.19 5.51 5.30
C ASP A 143 1.14 5.78 3.79
N THR A 144 0.03 6.32 3.33
CA THR A 144 -0.13 6.73 1.93
C THR A 144 -0.60 8.18 1.88
N THR A 145 0.06 8.98 1.06
CA THR A 145 -0.34 10.37 0.80
C THR A 145 -0.76 10.47 -0.67
N LEU A 146 -2.01 10.85 -0.92
CA LEU A 146 -2.49 11.22 -2.24
C LEU A 146 -2.33 12.71 -2.47
N MET A 147 -2.06 13.09 -3.71
CA MET A 147 -1.84 14.48 -4.11
C MET A 147 -2.57 14.80 -5.40
N ALA A 148 -3.13 16.01 -5.48
CA ALA A 148 -3.81 16.51 -6.67
C ALA A 148 -3.75 18.06 -6.75
N GLU A 149 -3.95 18.61 -7.96
CA GLU A 149 -4.00 20.06 -8.19
C GLU A 149 -5.33 20.69 -7.74
N SER A 150 -6.37 19.86 -7.55
CA SER A 150 -7.68 20.31 -7.09
C SER A 150 -8.32 19.39 -6.06
N LYS A 151 -9.23 19.93 -5.23
CA LYS A 151 -10.02 19.16 -4.27
C LYS A 151 -10.90 18.11 -4.96
N VAL A 152 -11.41 18.40 -6.14
CA VAL A 152 -12.29 17.50 -6.91
C VAL A 152 -11.52 16.28 -7.37
N GLU A 153 -10.32 16.49 -7.92
CA GLU A 153 -9.43 15.40 -8.33
C GLU A 153 -8.99 14.55 -7.15
N LEU A 154 -8.60 15.19 -6.04
CA LEU A 154 -8.21 14.47 -4.83
C LEU A 154 -9.32 13.58 -4.31
N LYS A 155 -10.57 14.09 -4.32
CA LYS A 155 -11.77 13.31 -3.95
C LYS A 155 -12.00 12.14 -4.91
N SER A 156 -11.83 12.35 -6.21
CA SER A 156 -11.94 11.30 -7.22
C SER A 156 -10.91 10.18 -6.99
N LEU A 157 -9.64 10.54 -6.74
CA LEU A 157 -8.58 9.58 -6.40
C LEU A 157 -8.93 8.76 -5.16
N LEU A 158 -9.38 9.43 -4.10
CA LEU A 158 -9.77 8.79 -2.85
C LEU A 158 -10.92 7.80 -3.06
N MET A 159 -11.91 8.14 -3.87
CA MET A 159 -13.04 7.25 -4.18
C MET A 159 -12.56 6.00 -4.95
N LYS A 160 -11.71 6.15 -5.95
CA LYS A 160 -11.12 5.03 -6.70
C LYS A 160 -10.38 4.06 -5.77
N VAL A 161 -9.57 4.57 -4.84
CA VAL A 161 -8.86 3.72 -3.86
C VAL A 161 -9.85 2.97 -2.97
N LYS A 162 -10.92 3.63 -2.50
CA LYS A 162 -11.96 3.00 -1.67
C LYS A 162 -12.74 1.92 -2.42
N GLU A 163 -13.13 2.19 -3.65
CA GLU A 163 -13.86 1.24 -4.51
C GLU A 163 -13.02 0.00 -4.77
N TRP A 164 -11.75 0.16 -5.11
CA TRP A 164 -10.84 -0.95 -5.35
C TRP A 164 -10.59 -1.78 -4.10
N LYS A 165 -10.43 -1.14 -2.95
CA LYS A 165 -10.30 -1.84 -1.66
C LYS A 165 -11.57 -2.61 -1.30
N SER A 166 -12.74 -2.08 -1.62
CA SER A 166 -14.03 -2.76 -1.45
C SER A 166 -14.17 -3.95 -2.40
N TRP A 167 -13.86 -3.74 -3.69
CA TRP A 167 -13.89 -4.78 -4.71
C TRP A 167 -12.98 -5.97 -4.36
N LEU A 168 -11.75 -5.72 -3.91
CA LEU A 168 -10.86 -6.76 -3.42
C LEU A 168 -11.48 -7.57 -2.25
N LYS A 169 -12.26 -6.95 -1.40
CA LYS A 169 -12.96 -7.67 -0.33
C LYS A 169 -14.06 -8.58 -0.89
N THR A 170 -14.82 -8.12 -1.89
CA THR A 170 -15.97 -8.83 -2.45
C THR A 170 -15.55 -9.99 -3.35
N GLN A 171 -14.65 -9.79 -4.28
CA GLN A 171 -14.22 -10.79 -5.27
C GLN A 171 -13.58 -12.04 -4.64
N TYR A 172 -13.15 -11.98 -3.39
CA TYR A 172 -12.41 -13.06 -2.74
C TYR A 172 -13.03 -13.51 -1.42
N SER A 173 -14.28 -13.13 -1.16
CA SER A 173 -15.04 -13.62 0.00
C SER A 173 -15.89 -14.87 -0.32
N GLU A 174 -15.91 -15.32 -1.58
CA GLU A 174 -16.61 -16.51 -2.03
C GLU A 174 -15.61 -17.66 -2.27
N ASN A 175 -15.04 -18.20 -1.19
CA ASN A 175 -14.52 -19.58 -1.14
C ASN A 175 -14.23 -19.98 0.31
#